data_2167d1a8e7a9c7e71302ca2db30308c5
#
_entry.id   2167d1a8e7a9c7e71302ca2db30308c5
#
_cell.length_a   1.000
_cell.length_b   1.000
_cell.length_c   1.000
_cell.angle_alpha   90.00
_cell.angle_beta   90.00
_cell.angle_gamma   90.00
#
_symmetry.space_group_name_H-M   'P 1'
#
loop_
_entity.id
_entity.type
_entity.pdbx_description
1 polymer ?
#
loop_
_entity_poly.entity_id
_entity_poly.type
_entity_poly.pdbx_seq_one_letter_code
_entity_poly.pdbx_strand_id
1 'polypeptide(L)'
;MRILINGFGRIGRTILRQLLTTRTDAGIEVAGINDIAPLDLCAYLFAHDSVFGPFPGEVSADENALRVGDRHIAFTHARDLSTLDLRGIDLVLECTGIARTSDIATRGLTAGAGAVLISGPSPAAEVTVVLGANDEALGDARIVSNASCTTNALAPIVKHLHSSLGITAAHMTTIHCYTSSQPMTDAPRGDFARSRAGALSMVPTTTSATELVTEVVPELAGRITGAAVRVPVASVSCIDLTATTETAVTTDDLRAVLRRADPALIGATDLPLVSSDLRARPESLVLALPECFATTDHQIRVFGWYDNEWGFSARMIDMAVRMGGR
;
A
#
# COMPACT_ATOMS: atom_id res chain seq x y z
N MET A 1 -9.91 -2.80 -19.03
CA MET A 1 -10.70 -2.78 -17.79
C MET A 1 -11.02 -1.32 -17.44
N ARG A 2 -12.30 -1.03 -17.13
CA ARG A 2 -12.77 0.32 -16.77
C ARG A 2 -12.90 0.46 -15.26
N ILE A 3 -12.25 1.44 -14.66
CA ILE A 3 -12.26 1.62 -13.20
C ILE A 3 -12.84 2.97 -12.79
N LEU A 4 -13.39 3.01 -11.56
CA LEU A 4 -13.67 4.25 -10.84
C LEU A 4 -12.72 4.36 -9.64
N ILE A 5 -12.11 5.53 -9.44
CA ILE A 5 -11.36 5.83 -8.21
C ILE A 5 -12.30 6.55 -7.24
N ASN A 6 -12.62 5.93 -6.12
CA ASN A 6 -13.42 6.53 -5.04
C ASN A 6 -12.49 6.98 -3.91
N GLY A 7 -12.38 8.28 -3.71
CA GLY A 7 -11.39 8.92 -2.84
C GLY A 7 -10.12 9.34 -3.59
N PHE A 8 -9.99 10.65 -3.83
CA PHE A 8 -8.86 11.21 -4.55
C PHE A 8 -7.81 11.82 -3.60
N GLY A 9 -7.59 11.11 -2.47
CA GLY A 9 -6.52 11.36 -1.51
C GLY A 9 -5.13 10.95 -2.03
N ARG A 10 -4.17 10.73 -1.12
CA ARG A 10 -2.80 10.34 -1.51
C ARG A 10 -2.77 9.11 -2.42
N ILE A 11 -3.45 8.02 -2.05
CA ILE A 11 -3.43 6.77 -2.81
C ILE A 11 -4.15 6.92 -4.15
N GLY A 12 -5.37 7.49 -4.17
CA GLY A 12 -6.11 7.67 -5.43
C GLY A 12 -5.34 8.53 -6.44
N ARG A 13 -4.71 9.64 -5.98
CA ARG A 13 -3.86 10.48 -6.85
C ARG A 13 -2.60 9.75 -7.32
N THR A 14 -1.96 8.95 -6.45
CA THR A 14 -0.75 8.21 -6.83
C THR A 14 -1.07 7.09 -7.83
N ILE A 15 -2.22 6.42 -7.69
CA ILE A 15 -2.70 5.43 -8.67
C ILE A 15 -2.91 6.12 -10.04
N LEU A 16 -3.65 7.23 -10.07
CA LEU A 16 -3.87 7.96 -11.33
C LEU A 16 -2.55 8.42 -11.94
N ARG A 17 -1.63 8.97 -11.14
CA ARG A 17 -0.29 9.39 -11.60
C ARG A 17 0.45 8.23 -12.25
N GLN A 18 0.49 7.06 -11.62
CA GLN A 18 1.17 5.88 -12.18
C GLN A 18 0.51 5.42 -13.49
N LEU A 19 -0.81 5.33 -13.55
CA LEU A 19 -1.54 4.93 -14.76
C LEU A 19 -1.32 5.91 -15.93
N LEU A 20 -1.02 7.18 -15.65
CA LEU A 20 -0.75 8.18 -16.67
C LEU A 20 0.74 8.38 -16.99
N THR A 21 1.66 7.77 -16.23
CA THR A 21 3.12 7.97 -16.42
C THR A 21 3.90 6.66 -16.55
N THR A 22 3.94 5.82 -15.51
CA THR A 22 4.83 4.66 -15.43
C THR A 22 4.13 3.32 -15.69
N ARG A 23 2.80 3.28 -15.69
CA ARG A 23 1.98 2.07 -15.84
C ARG A 23 0.91 2.26 -16.93
N THR A 24 1.28 2.96 -18.00
CA THR A 24 0.38 3.26 -19.13
C THR A 24 -0.06 2.03 -19.91
N ASP A 25 0.67 0.95 -19.76
CA ASP A 25 0.45 -0.37 -20.38
C ASP A 25 -0.39 -1.34 -19.53
N ALA A 26 -0.88 -0.90 -18.37
CA ALA A 26 -1.65 -1.75 -17.46
C ALA A 26 -3.03 -2.20 -18.01
N GLY A 27 -3.46 -1.69 -19.16
CA GLY A 27 -4.77 -2.00 -19.75
C GLY A 27 -5.95 -1.47 -18.93
N ILE A 28 -5.72 -0.44 -18.12
CA ILE A 28 -6.72 0.18 -17.23
C ILE A 28 -7.13 1.56 -17.78
N GLU A 29 -8.43 1.75 -17.97
CA GLU A 29 -9.06 3.05 -18.24
C GLU A 29 -9.68 3.59 -16.94
N VAL A 30 -9.27 4.79 -16.53
CA VAL A 30 -9.93 5.51 -15.44
C VAL A 30 -11.16 6.22 -16.01
N ALA A 31 -12.33 5.60 -15.85
CA ALA A 31 -13.60 6.10 -16.37
C ALA A 31 -14.15 7.26 -15.54
N GLY A 32 -13.77 7.35 -14.25
CA GLY A 32 -14.21 8.42 -13.38
C GLY A 32 -13.48 8.45 -12.05
N ILE A 33 -13.63 9.58 -11.37
CA ILE A 33 -13.15 9.83 -10.00
C ILE A 33 -14.33 10.32 -9.18
N ASN A 34 -14.45 9.87 -7.95
CA ASN A 34 -15.37 10.41 -6.97
C ASN A 34 -14.61 10.89 -5.74
N ASP A 35 -14.82 12.15 -5.35
CA ASP A 35 -14.31 12.70 -4.08
C ASP A 35 -15.23 13.83 -3.60
N ILE A 36 -15.39 13.98 -2.29
CA ILE A 36 -16.22 15.03 -1.70
C ILE A 36 -15.57 16.42 -1.70
N ALA A 37 -14.26 16.48 -1.95
CA ALA A 37 -13.51 17.73 -2.06
C ALA A 37 -13.82 18.44 -3.40
N PRO A 38 -13.69 19.76 -3.46
CA PRO A 38 -13.84 20.53 -4.71
C PRO A 38 -12.88 20.04 -5.81
N LEU A 39 -13.38 19.95 -7.04
CA LEU A 39 -12.63 19.46 -8.19
C LEU A 39 -11.37 20.29 -8.48
N ASP A 40 -11.46 21.63 -8.38
CA ASP A 40 -10.32 22.53 -8.58
C ASP A 40 -9.20 22.30 -7.57
N LEU A 41 -9.55 22.04 -6.29
CA LEU A 41 -8.60 21.66 -5.26
C LEU A 41 -7.97 20.28 -5.56
N CYS A 42 -8.77 19.32 -6.00
CA CYS A 42 -8.29 18.00 -6.40
C CYS A 42 -7.33 18.08 -7.60
N ALA A 43 -7.65 18.89 -8.61
CA ALA A 43 -6.80 19.14 -9.76
C ALA A 43 -5.47 19.80 -9.35
N TYR A 44 -5.53 20.83 -8.49
CA TYR A 44 -4.35 21.50 -7.94
C TYR A 44 -3.43 20.51 -7.20
N LEU A 45 -3.99 19.69 -6.31
CA LEU A 45 -3.22 18.70 -5.54
C LEU A 45 -2.71 17.52 -6.38
N PHE A 46 -3.29 17.28 -7.54
CA PHE A 46 -2.77 16.32 -8.52
C PHE A 46 -1.63 16.91 -9.34
N ALA A 47 -1.77 18.18 -9.75
CA ALA A 47 -0.73 18.91 -10.48
C ALA A 47 0.52 19.16 -9.62
N HIS A 48 0.33 19.48 -8.33
CA HIS A 48 1.39 19.89 -7.40
C HIS A 48 1.46 18.93 -6.21
N ASP A 49 2.40 18.02 -6.23
CA ASP A 49 2.59 17.03 -5.18
C ASP A 49 3.87 17.31 -4.39
N SER A 50 3.77 17.47 -3.07
CA SER A 50 4.91 17.78 -2.21
C SER A 50 5.91 16.63 -2.07
N VAL A 51 5.49 15.38 -2.36
CA VAL A 51 6.32 14.19 -2.25
C VAL A 51 6.93 13.82 -3.60
N PHE A 52 6.10 13.74 -4.64
CA PHE A 52 6.50 13.27 -5.97
C PHE A 52 6.81 14.38 -6.97
N GLY A 53 6.66 15.65 -6.54
CA GLY A 53 6.88 16.80 -7.41
C GLY A 53 5.71 17.07 -8.38
N PRO A 54 5.85 18.07 -9.25
CA PRO A 54 4.83 18.42 -10.23
C PRO A 54 4.48 17.23 -11.13
N PHE A 55 3.20 17.17 -11.56
CA PHE A 55 2.80 16.20 -12.58
C PHE A 55 3.45 16.59 -13.94
N PRO A 56 4.02 15.64 -14.69
CA PRO A 56 4.68 15.95 -15.97
C PRO A 56 3.65 16.11 -17.10
N GLY A 57 2.84 17.15 -17.06
CA GLY A 57 1.79 17.45 -18.03
C GLY A 57 0.82 18.50 -17.51
N GLU A 58 -0.04 18.99 -18.41
CA GLU A 58 -1.08 19.96 -18.04
C GLU A 58 -2.20 19.30 -17.26
N VAL A 59 -2.62 19.94 -16.18
CA VAL A 59 -3.74 19.51 -15.34
C VAL A 59 -4.64 20.70 -15.09
N SER A 60 -5.94 20.54 -15.31
CA SER A 60 -6.95 21.54 -15.02
C SER A 60 -8.28 20.91 -14.60
N ALA A 61 -9.13 21.72 -14.00
CA ALA A 61 -10.53 21.39 -13.73
C ALA A 61 -11.42 21.97 -14.84
N ASP A 62 -12.41 21.22 -15.28
CA ASP A 62 -13.38 21.63 -16.30
C ASP A 62 -14.76 21.11 -15.89
N GLU A 63 -15.70 22.03 -15.59
CA GLU A 63 -17.06 21.76 -15.08
C GLU A 63 -17.17 20.53 -14.15
N ASN A 64 -17.22 19.33 -14.72
CA ASN A 64 -17.38 18.05 -14.02
C ASN A 64 -16.30 17.02 -14.41
N ALA A 65 -15.13 17.46 -14.83
CA ALA A 65 -14.04 16.58 -15.25
C ALA A 65 -12.66 17.09 -14.81
N LEU A 66 -11.81 16.19 -14.41
CA LEU A 66 -10.37 16.40 -14.29
C LEU A 66 -9.75 16.25 -15.69
N ARG A 67 -9.15 17.32 -16.20
CA ARG A 67 -8.40 17.28 -17.46
C ARG A 67 -6.93 17.03 -17.19
N VAL A 68 -6.36 16.06 -17.89
CA VAL A 68 -4.91 15.76 -17.86
C VAL A 68 -4.43 15.57 -19.30
N GLY A 69 -3.79 16.60 -19.85
CA GLY A 69 -3.53 16.69 -21.28
C GLY A 69 -4.83 16.62 -22.09
N ASP A 70 -4.92 15.68 -23.03
CA ASP A 70 -6.12 15.44 -23.85
C ASP A 70 -7.18 14.56 -23.17
N ARG A 71 -6.92 14.04 -21.98
CA ARG A 71 -7.84 13.15 -21.27
C ARG A 71 -8.84 13.96 -20.45
N HIS A 72 -10.10 13.57 -20.52
CA HIS A 72 -11.18 14.09 -19.70
C HIS A 72 -11.70 12.95 -18.81
N ILE A 73 -11.44 13.04 -17.51
CA ILE A 73 -11.85 12.04 -16.52
C ILE A 73 -13.04 12.61 -15.76
N ALA A 74 -14.21 11.97 -15.89
CA ALA A 74 -15.42 12.41 -15.22
C ALA A 74 -15.18 12.49 -13.69
N PHE A 75 -15.72 13.54 -13.05
CA PHE A 75 -15.54 13.75 -11.62
C PHE A 75 -16.90 13.96 -10.94
N THR A 76 -17.12 13.22 -9.85
CA THR A 76 -18.35 13.29 -9.06
C THR A 76 -18.06 13.61 -7.60
N HIS A 77 -19.08 14.09 -6.87
CA HIS A 77 -18.97 14.51 -5.47
C HIS A 77 -19.92 13.73 -4.55
N ALA A 78 -20.24 12.49 -4.90
CA ALA A 78 -21.16 11.66 -4.12
C ALA A 78 -20.56 11.29 -2.78
N ARG A 79 -21.23 11.61 -1.66
CA ARG A 79 -20.92 11.13 -0.33
C ARG A 79 -21.22 9.64 -0.15
N ASP A 80 -22.25 9.20 -0.83
CA ASP A 80 -22.68 7.81 -0.90
C ASP A 80 -22.54 7.33 -2.34
N LEU A 81 -21.56 6.44 -2.56
CA LEU A 81 -21.26 5.92 -3.88
C LEU A 81 -22.43 5.12 -4.48
N SER A 82 -23.29 4.53 -3.63
CA SER A 82 -24.47 3.75 -4.08
C SER A 82 -25.51 4.58 -4.83
N THR A 83 -25.44 5.92 -4.76
CA THR A 83 -26.33 6.85 -5.49
C THR A 83 -25.92 7.09 -6.94
N LEU A 84 -24.72 6.65 -7.33
CA LEU A 84 -24.24 6.74 -8.70
C LEU A 84 -24.71 5.56 -9.56
N ASP A 85 -24.70 5.72 -10.87
CA ASP A 85 -24.85 4.62 -11.83
C ASP A 85 -23.45 4.18 -12.31
N LEU A 86 -22.98 3.04 -11.79
CA LEU A 86 -21.68 2.46 -12.12
C LEU A 86 -21.76 1.24 -13.04
N ARG A 87 -22.89 1.06 -13.75
CA ARG A 87 -23.00 0.01 -14.77
C ARG A 87 -21.96 0.21 -15.87
N GLY A 88 -21.19 -0.84 -16.17
CA GLY A 88 -20.06 -0.79 -17.10
C GLY A 88 -18.74 -0.32 -16.47
N ILE A 89 -18.69 -0.15 -15.14
CA ILE A 89 -17.45 -0.08 -14.37
C ILE A 89 -17.11 -1.48 -13.89
N ASP A 90 -15.95 -1.97 -14.30
CA ASP A 90 -15.49 -3.32 -13.91
C ASP A 90 -15.06 -3.36 -12.45
N LEU A 91 -14.38 -2.30 -11.97
CA LEU A 91 -13.80 -2.26 -10.64
C LEU A 91 -13.86 -0.85 -10.03
N VAL A 92 -14.28 -0.76 -8.77
CA VAL A 92 -14.10 0.44 -7.93
C VAL A 92 -12.82 0.28 -7.12
N LEU A 93 -11.91 1.23 -7.22
CA LEU A 93 -10.78 1.38 -6.30
C LEU A 93 -11.23 2.24 -5.12
N GLU A 94 -11.52 1.60 -3.99
CA GLU A 94 -12.02 2.26 -2.78
C GLU A 94 -10.84 2.83 -1.97
N CYS A 95 -10.55 4.11 -2.18
CA CYS A 95 -9.39 4.80 -1.62
C CYS A 95 -9.76 5.86 -0.55
N THR A 96 -10.99 5.85 -0.04
CA THR A 96 -11.45 6.82 0.96
C THR A 96 -10.92 6.53 2.38
N GLY A 97 -10.56 5.27 2.65
CA GLY A 97 -10.15 4.80 3.97
C GLY A 97 -11.30 4.58 4.97
N ILE A 98 -12.56 4.70 4.54
CA ILE A 98 -13.75 4.51 5.42
C ILE A 98 -14.45 3.16 5.25
N ALA A 99 -14.07 2.32 4.28
CA ALA A 99 -14.72 1.04 3.96
C ALA A 99 -14.45 -0.03 5.03
N ARG A 100 -14.91 0.20 6.25
CA ARG A 100 -14.73 -0.70 7.41
C ARG A 100 -15.99 -1.47 7.78
N THR A 101 -17.12 -1.14 7.18
CA THR A 101 -18.41 -1.82 7.39
C THR A 101 -18.94 -2.34 6.07
N SER A 102 -19.73 -3.40 6.11
CA SER A 102 -20.33 -4.02 4.93
C SER A 102 -21.14 -3.00 4.11
N ASP A 103 -21.89 -2.13 4.78
CA ASP A 103 -22.67 -1.06 4.13
C ASP A 103 -21.79 -0.20 3.21
N ILE A 104 -20.61 0.22 3.68
CA ILE A 104 -19.71 1.08 2.89
C ILE A 104 -18.97 0.26 1.83
N ALA A 105 -18.48 -0.92 2.17
CA ALA A 105 -17.71 -1.76 1.26
C ALA A 105 -18.53 -2.23 0.04
N THR A 106 -19.84 -2.44 0.21
CA THR A 106 -20.74 -2.89 -0.86
C THR A 106 -21.27 -1.78 -1.77
N ARG A 107 -21.06 -0.50 -1.46
CA ARG A 107 -21.66 0.63 -2.19
C ARG A 107 -21.35 0.61 -3.68
N GLY A 108 -20.12 0.28 -4.06
CA GLY A 108 -19.73 0.13 -5.46
C GLY A 108 -20.53 -0.93 -6.19
N LEU A 109 -20.74 -2.10 -5.55
CA LEU A 109 -21.57 -3.18 -6.10
C LEU A 109 -23.04 -2.77 -6.20
N THR A 110 -23.55 -2.09 -5.18
CA THR A 110 -24.93 -1.57 -5.16
C THR A 110 -25.16 -0.56 -6.29
N ALA A 111 -24.15 0.24 -6.61
CA ALA A 111 -24.17 1.18 -7.73
C ALA A 111 -24.07 0.51 -9.11
N GLY A 112 -23.77 -0.79 -9.18
CA GLY A 112 -23.70 -1.56 -10.43
C GLY A 112 -22.31 -1.92 -10.91
N ALA A 113 -21.23 -1.61 -10.16
CA ALA A 113 -19.87 -2.02 -10.51
C ALA A 113 -19.66 -3.53 -10.36
N GLY A 114 -18.72 -4.08 -11.12
CA GLY A 114 -18.37 -5.50 -11.10
C GLY A 114 -17.76 -5.97 -9.78
N ALA A 115 -16.79 -5.21 -9.25
CA ALA A 115 -16.06 -5.54 -8.03
C ALA A 115 -15.58 -4.27 -7.30
N VAL A 116 -15.06 -4.44 -6.07
CA VAL A 116 -14.47 -3.38 -5.24
C VAL A 116 -13.12 -3.84 -4.70
N LEU A 117 -12.07 -3.04 -4.91
CA LEU A 117 -10.75 -3.23 -4.32
C LEU A 117 -10.48 -2.13 -3.30
N ILE A 118 -10.34 -2.49 -2.04
CA ILE A 118 -10.17 -1.57 -0.92
C ILE A 118 -8.68 -1.31 -0.68
N SER A 119 -8.27 -0.05 -0.65
CA SER A 119 -6.90 0.41 -0.46
C SER A 119 -6.45 0.45 1.01
N GLY A 120 -6.83 -0.55 1.77
CA GLY A 120 -6.49 -0.62 3.19
C GLY A 120 -7.09 -1.84 3.87
N PRO A 121 -6.76 -2.08 5.14
CA PRO A 121 -7.37 -3.14 5.93
C PRO A 121 -8.88 -2.93 6.04
N SER A 122 -9.66 -3.95 5.76
CA SER A 122 -11.11 -3.90 5.89
C SER A 122 -11.68 -5.22 6.39
N PRO A 123 -12.29 -5.25 7.59
CA PRO A 123 -12.99 -6.44 8.08
C PRO A 123 -14.28 -6.73 7.30
N ALA A 124 -14.69 -5.83 6.40
CA ALA A 124 -15.85 -5.96 5.54
C ALA A 124 -15.51 -6.52 4.14
N ALA A 125 -14.24 -6.77 3.85
CA ALA A 125 -13.84 -7.47 2.63
C ALA A 125 -14.18 -8.96 2.73
N GLU A 126 -14.47 -9.57 1.60
CA GLU A 126 -14.68 -11.03 1.51
C GLU A 126 -13.35 -11.76 1.72
N VAL A 127 -12.26 -11.13 1.30
CA VAL A 127 -10.90 -11.66 1.44
C VAL A 127 -9.88 -10.53 1.50
N THR A 128 -8.83 -10.73 2.28
CA THR A 128 -7.61 -9.92 2.26
C THR A 128 -6.56 -10.65 1.41
N VAL A 129 -6.06 -9.97 0.37
CA VAL A 129 -5.03 -10.54 -0.52
C VAL A 129 -3.81 -9.64 -0.59
N VAL A 130 -2.65 -10.27 -0.45
CA VAL A 130 -1.34 -9.64 -0.62
C VAL A 130 -0.57 -10.42 -1.67
N LEU A 131 -0.23 -9.77 -2.77
CA LEU A 131 0.51 -10.41 -3.87
C LEU A 131 1.87 -10.93 -3.39
N GLY A 132 2.17 -12.18 -3.77
CA GLY A 132 3.35 -12.90 -3.30
C GLY A 132 3.21 -13.56 -1.92
N ALA A 133 2.05 -13.39 -1.26
CA ALA A 133 1.77 -14.06 0.02
C ALA A 133 0.63 -15.08 -0.10
N ASN A 134 -0.54 -14.68 -0.56
CA ASN A 134 -1.73 -15.54 -0.66
C ASN A 134 -2.53 -15.29 -1.93
N ASP A 135 -1.87 -15.18 -3.05
CA ASP A 135 -2.46 -14.86 -4.36
C ASP A 135 -3.65 -15.73 -4.73
N GLU A 136 -3.61 -17.00 -4.38
CA GLU A 136 -4.63 -18.00 -4.63
C GLU A 136 -5.94 -17.75 -3.85
N ALA A 137 -5.84 -17.01 -2.75
CA ALA A 137 -7.03 -16.68 -1.93
C ALA A 137 -8.00 -15.72 -2.64
N LEU A 138 -7.54 -15.07 -3.72
CA LEU A 138 -8.38 -14.13 -4.47
C LEU A 138 -9.67 -14.79 -4.99
N GLY A 139 -9.60 -16.02 -5.51
CA GLY A 139 -10.77 -16.75 -6.02
C GLY A 139 -11.72 -15.87 -6.83
N ASP A 140 -13.02 -16.00 -6.60
CA ASP A 140 -14.08 -15.20 -7.25
C ASP A 140 -14.54 -14.01 -6.38
N ALA A 141 -13.79 -13.64 -5.34
CA ALA A 141 -14.17 -12.58 -4.42
C ALA A 141 -14.36 -11.24 -5.15
N ARG A 142 -15.44 -10.56 -4.83
CA ARG A 142 -15.82 -9.28 -5.44
C ARG A 142 -15.46 -8.08 -4.58
N ILE A 143 -15.30 -8.27 -3.27
CA ILE A 143 -14.86 -7.23 -2.33
C ILE A 143 -13.55 -7.68 -1.72
N VAL A 144 -12.45 -7.10 -2.19
CA VAL A 144 -11.08 -7.49 -1.84
C VAL A 144 -10.39 -6.38 -1.06
N SER A 145 -9.77 -6.73 0.06
CA SER A 145 -8.85 -5.83 0.77
C SER A 145 -7.41 -6.06 0.28
N ASN A 146 -6.70 -5.00 -0.11
CA ASN A 146 -5.27 -5.04 -0.43
C ASN A 146 -4.38 -4.90 0.82
N ALA A 147 -4.91 -5.15 2.01
CA ALA A 147 -4.22 -5.02 3.28
C ALA A 147 -3.62 -3.60 3.49
N SER A 148 -2.53 -3.50 4.26
CA SER A 148 -1.80 -2.25 4.46
C SER A 148 -0.50 -2.20 3.65
N CYS A 149 0.07 -1.00 3.49
CA CYS A 149 1.39 -0.84 2.86
C CYS A 149 2.48 -1.63 3.59
N THR A 150 2.45 -1.65 4.92
CA THR A 150 3.40 -2.43 5.75
C THR A 150 3.19 -3.93 5.57
N THR A 151 1.94 -4.39 5.47
CA THR A 151 1.63 -5.81 5.22
C THR A 151 2.13 -6.23 3.83
N ASN A 152 1.95 -5.39 2.82
CA ASN A 152 2.49 -5.64 1.48
C ASN A 152 4.02 -5.71 1.44
N ALA A 153 4.70 -4.94 2.28
CA ALA A 153 6.16 -5.02 2.42
C ALA A 153 6.61 -6.28 3.18
N LEU A 154 5.86 -6.68 4.22
CA LEU A 154 6.29 -7.72 5.17
C LEU A 154 5.87 -9.13 4.74
N ALA A 155 4.62 -9.33 4.30
CA ALA A 155 4.08 -10.67 4.09
C ALA A 155 4.84 -11.48 3.01
N PRO A 156 5.18 -10.92 1.84
CA PRO A 156 5.91 -11.68 0.83
C PRO A 156 7.30 -12.09 1.29
N ILE A 157 8.03 -11.22 2.00
CA ILE A 157 9.39 -11.52 2.47
C ILE A 157 9.38 -12.54 3.62
N VAL A 158 8.45 -12.45 4.58
CA VAL A 158 8.39 -13.44 5.66
C VAL A 158 7.93 -14.80 5.16
N LYS A 159 7.03 -14.86 4.17
CA LYS A 159 6.67 -16.12 3.50
C LYS A 159 7.88 -16.74 2.81
N HIS A 160 8.63 -15.94 2.06
CA HIS A 160 9.85 -16.39 1.38
C HIS A 160 10.91 -16.91 2.37
N LEU A 161 11.15 -16.18 3.46
CA LEU A 161 12.07 -16.59 4.52
C LEU A 161 11.60 -17.86 5.25
N HIS A 162 10.30 -17.95 5.57
CA HIS A 162 9.73 -19.12 6.23
C HIS A 162 9.87 -20.37 5.36
N SER A 163 9.53 -20.25 4.07
CA SER A 163 9.68 -21.36 3.12
C SER A 163 11.13 -21.79 2.89
N SER A 164 12.10 -20.88 3.04
CA SER A 164 13.51 -21.15 2.79
C SER A 164 14.29 -21.58 4.03
N LEU A 165 13.97 -21.03 5.20
CA LEU A 165 14.77 -21.17 6.43
C LEU A 165 13.98 -21.68 7.65
N GLY A 166 12.64 -21.67 7.59
CA GLY A 166 11.77 -22.06 8.71
C GLY A 166 11.79 -21.01 9.83
N ILE A 167 10.91 -19.99 9.78
CA ILE A 167 10.78 -19.01 10.87
C ILE A 167 10.08 -19.66 12.06
N THR A 168 10.73 -19.65 13.23
CA THR A 168 10.16 -20.13 14.49
C THR A 168 9.63 -19.00 15.36
N ALA A 169 10.28 -17.84 15.34
CA ALA A 169 9.84 -16.62 16.00
C ALA A 169 10.34 -15.39 15.22
N ALA A 170 9.58 -14.31 15.24
CA ALA A 170 9.99 -13.07 14.60
C ALA A 170 9.41 -11.84 15.31
N HIS A 171 10.15 -10.74 15.27
CA HIS A 171 9.67 -9.42 15.66
C HIS A 171 10.01 -8.40 14.57
N MET A 172 9.00 -7.64 14.14
CA MET A 172 9.17 -6.58 13.15
C MET A 172 8.89 -5.21 13.78
N THR A 173 9.80 -4.28 13.61
CA THR A 173 9.53 -2.86 13.87
C THR A 173 9.45 -2.12 12.54
N THR A 174 8.30 -1.49 12.25
CA THR A 174 8.26 -0.55 11.14
C THR A 174 8.56 0.86 11.62
N ILE A 175 9.56 1.49 10.99
CA ILE A 175 9.88 2.90 11.14
C ILE A 175 9.17 3.60 9.99
N HIS A 176 8.05 4.27 10.32
CA HIS A 176 7.08 4.70 9.32
C HIS A 176 7.01 6.21 9.20
N CYS A 177 7.00 6.73 7.99
CA CYS A 177 6.76 8.14 7.75
C CYS A 177 5.43 8.60 8.38
N TYR A 178 5.29 9.89 8.69
CA TYR A 178 4.00 10.42 9.15
C TYR A 178 2.94 10.35 8.02
N THR A 179 1.69 10.31 8.41
CA THR A 179 0.55 10.25 7.47
C THR A 179 -0.51 11.28 7.88
N SER A 180 -1.56 11.43 7.09
CA SER A 180 -2.69 12.32 7.37
C SER A 180 -3.40 12.03 8.71
N SER A 181 -3.15 10.88 9.34
CA SER A 181 -3.66 10.57 10.67
C SER A 181 -2.98 11.35 11.82
N GLN A 182 -1.84 11.99 11.53
CA GLN A 182 -1.09 12.79 12.50
C GLN A 182 -1.23 14.28 12.18
N PRO A 183 -1.44 15.14 13.20
CA PRO A 183 -1.51 16.57 13.01
C PRO A 183 -0.12 17.17 12.72
N MET A 184 -0.06 18.34 12.09
CA MET A 184 1.18 19.08 11.89
C MET A 184 1.65 19.78 13.20
N THR A 185 0.71 20.21 14.03
CA THR A 185 0.93 20.75 15.38
C THR A 185 0.12 19.93 16.37
N ASP A 186 0.47 19.96 17.66
CA ASP A 186 -0.25 19.20 18.69
C ASP A 186 -1.75 19.50 18.62
N ALA A 187 -2.57 18.46 18.39
CA ALA A 187 -4.02 18.58 18.29
C ALA A 187 -4.71 17.27 18.72
N PRO A 188 -5.87 17.32 19.38
CA PRO A 188 -6.56 16.13 19.84
C PRO A 188 -6.87 15.16 18.71
N ARG A 189 -6.44 13.89 18.92
CA ARG A 189 -6.76 12.75 18.06
C ARG A 189 -7.15 11.56 18.90
N GLY A 190 -7.78 10.67 18.87
CA GLY A 190 -8.20 9.58 19.76
C GLY A 190 -7.10 8.89 20.58
N ASP A 191 -5.84 9.25 20.38
CA ASP A 191 -4.67 8.64 21.02
C ASP A 191 -3.71 9.75 21.46
N PHE A 192 -3.17 9.66 22.70
CA PHE A 192 -2.31 10.70 23.27
C PHE A 192 -1.03 10.93 22.44
N ALA A 193 -0.33 9.84 22.11
CA ALA A 193 0.93 9.94 21.37
C ALA A 193 0.71 10.42 19.93
N ARG A 194 -0.34 9.94 19.25
CA ARG A 194 -0.70 10.37 17.89
C ARG A 194 -1.29 11.79 17.83
N SER A 195 -1.60 12.39 18.96
CA SER A 195 -2.03 13.80 19.04
C SER A 195 -0.85 14.79 18.96
N ARG A 196 0.39 14.29 19.00
CA ARG A 196 1.60 15.12 18.91
C ARG A 196 1.97 15.38 17.45
N ALA A 197 2.67 16.51 17.24
CA ALA A 197 3.11 16.98 15.93
C ALA A 197 3.96 15.95 15.19
N GLY A 198 3.43 15.40 14.09
CA GLY A 198 4.05 14.31 13.32
C GLY A 198 5.36 14.70 12.64
N ALA A 199 5.52 15.97 12.25
CA ALA A 199 6.72 16.49 11.61
C ALA A 199 7.86 16.82 12.58
N LEU A 200 7.63 16.72 13.90
CA LEU A 200 8.60 17.08 14.96
C LEU A 200 8.91 15.93 15.91
N SER A 201 8.08 14.90 15.95
CA SER A 201 8.12 13.88 17.00
C SER A 201 8.27 12.48 16.43
N MET A 202 9.10 11.66 17.06
CA MET A 202 9.03 10.20 16.90
C MET A 202 7.93 9.67 17.81
N VAL A 203 6.99 8.93 17.25
CA VAL A 203 5.78 8.50 17.95
C VAL A 203 5.68 6.97 17.95
N PRO A 204 5.93 6.29 19.09
CA PRO A 204 5.62 4.87 19.21
C PRO A 204 4.11 4.65 19.04
N THR A 205 3.74 3.65 18.25
CA THR A 205 2.34 3.36 17.94
C THR A 205 2.14 1.87 17.65
N THR A 206 0.89 1.44 17.63
CA THR A 206 0.53 0.08 17.23
C THR A 206 0.54 -0.06 15.70
N THR A 207 0.67 -1.30 15.24
CA THR A 207 0.50 -1.68 13.86
C THR A 207 -0.37 -2.93 13.77
N SER A 208 -1.32 -2.95 12.85
CA SER A 208 -2.10 -4.14 12.50
C SER A 208 -1.39 -5.02 11.46
N ALA A 209 -0.19 -4.63 11.04
CA ALA A 209 0.49 -5.32 9.94
C ALA A 209 0.80 -6.79 10.27
N THR A 210 1.17 -7.10 11.53
CA THR A 210 1.48 -8.48 11.94
C THR A 210 0.23 -9.35 12.07
N GLU A 211 -0.90 -8.78 12.52
CA GLU A 211 -2.19 -9.47 12.51
C GLU A 211 -2.60 -9.82 11.08
N LEU A 212 -2.50 -8.86 10.15
CA LEU A 212 -2.78 -9.09 8.74
C LEU A 212 -1.78 -10.05 8.08
N VAL A 213 -0.50 -10.05 8.50
CA VAL A 213 0.46 -11.06 8.02
C VAL A 213 0.02 -12.45 8.43
N THR A 214 -0.46 -12.65 9.65
CA THR A 214 -0.94 -13.98 10.09
C THR A 214 -2.27 -14.38 9.42
N GLU A 215 -3.03 -13.43 8.93
CA GLU A 215 -4.22 -13.69 8.10
C GLU A 215 -3.83 -14.22 6.71
N VAL A 216 -2.80 -13.61 6.07
CA VAL A 216 -2.40 -13.97 4.70
C VAL A 216 -1.27 -15.02 4.63
N VAL A 217 -0.56 -15.28 5.74
CA VAL A 217 0.46 -16.32 5.92
C VAL A 217 0.17 -17.06 7.24
N PRO A 218 -0.86 -17.92 7.27
CA PRO A 218 -1.34 -18.55 8.51
C PRO A 218 -0.29 -19.38 9.24
N GLU A 219 0.74 -19.88 8.53
CA GLU A 219 1.85 -20.65 9.07
C GLU A 219 2.67 -19.87 10.12
N LEU A 220 2.60 -18.53 10.05
CA LEU A 220 3.27 -17.62 10.99
C LEU A 220 2.39 -17.20 12.17
N ALA A 221 1.18 -17.76 12.31
CA ALA A 221 0.31 -17.47 13.44
C ALA A 221 0.98 -17.79 14.76
N GLY A 222 1.00 -16.81 15.69
CA GLY A 222 1.68 -16.93 16.98
C GLY A 222 3.21 -16.86 16.94
N ARG A 223 3.83 -16.76 15.76
CA ARG A 223 5.29 -16.71 15.59
C ARG A 223 5.81 -15.30 15.26
N ILE A 224 4.95 -14.36 14.88
CA ILE A 224 5.34 -13.01 14.51
C ILE A 224 4.64 -11.97 15.37
N THR A 225 5.42 -11.01 15.86
CA THR A 225 4.95 -9.84 16.60
C THR A 225 5.46 -8.57 15.93
N GLY A 226 4.87 -7.41 16.25
CA GLY A 226 5.35 -6.16 15.64
C GLY A 226 5.01 -4.91 16.41
N ALA A 227 5.82 -3.90 16.13
CA ALA A 227 5.69 -2.54 16.65
C ALA A 227 5.83 -1.52 15.51
N ALA A 228 5.41 -0.29 15.75
CA ALA A 228 5.59 0.81 14.81
C ALA A 228 6.11 2.05 15.52
N VAL A 229 7.00 2.77 14.85
CA VAL A 229 7.43 4.12 15.25
C VAL A 229 7.20 5.06 14.09
N ARG A 230 6.37 6.09 14.30
CA ARG A 230 6.25 7.20 13.35
C ARG A 230 7.42 8.13 13.49
N VAL A 231 7.97 8.58 12.37
CA VAL A 231 9.13 9.49 12.33
C VAL A 231 8.83 10.73 11.49
N PRO A 232 9.54 11.87 11.72
CA PRO A 232 9.32 13.13 11.01
C PRO A 232 9.88 13.08 9.56
N VAL A 233 9.41 12.12 8.77
CA VAL A 233 9.78 11.94 7.36
C VAL A 233 8.49 11.89 6.55
N ALA A 234 8.48 12.56 5.39
CA ALA A 234 7.28 12.75 4.59
C ALA A 234 6.91 11.54 3.72
N SER A 235 7.89 10.70 3.39
CA SER A 235 7.71 9.56 2.48
C SER A 235 8.80 8.52 2.71
N VAL A 236 8.50 7.29 2.33
CA VAL A 236 9.30 6.09 2.48
C VAL A 236 9.44 5.66 3.95
N SER A 237 9.08 4.46 4.17
CA SER A 237 9.13 3.77 5.46
C SER A 237 10.09 2.59 5.38
N CYS A 238 10.38 1.93 6.49
CA CYS A 238 11.15 0.69 6.48
C CYS A 238 10.59 -0.34 7.44
N ILE A 239 10.92 -1.59 7.19
CA ILE A 239 10.82 -2.67 8.16
C ILE A 239 12.20 -3.04 8.68
N ASP A 240 12.30 -3.31 9.98
CA ASP A 240 13.44 -3.93 10.65
C ASP A 240 12.92 -5.21 11.29
N LEU A 241 13.23 -6.34 10.66
CA LEU A 241 12.76 -7.66 11.04
C LEU A 241 13.89 -8.45 11.67
N THR A 242 13.70 -8.90 12.89
CA THR A 242 14.55 -9.92 13.52
C THR A 242 13.77 -11.22 13.58
N ALA A 243 14.36 -12.32 13.11
CA ALA A 243 13.72 -13.63 13.13
C ALA A 243 14.68 -14.73 13.59
N THR A 244 14.12 -15.75 14.23
CA THR A 244 14.79 -17.02 14.56
C THR A 244 14.40 -18.06 13.54
N THR A 245 15.37 -18.81 13.01
CA THR A 245 15.19 -19.80 11.94
C THR A 245 15.47 -21.22 12.42
N GLU A 246 14.81 -22.20 11.79
CA GLU A 246 15.09 -23.63 12.02
C GLU A 246 16.44 -24.01 11.40
N THR A 247 16.73 -23.49 10.22
CA THR A 247 17.97 -23.74 9.50
C THR A 247 19.04 -22.76 9.95
N ALA A 248 20.22 -23.26 10.30
CA ALA A 248 21.39 -22.43 10.55
C ALA A 248 21.83 -21.75 9.24
N VAL A 249 22.19 -20.46 9.33
CA VAL A 249 22.47 -19.65 8.15
C VAL A 249 23.58 -18.63 8.45
N THR A 250 24.53 -18.50 7.54
CA THR A 250 25.51 -17.41 7.54
C THR A 250 24.92 -16.14 6.92
N THR A 251 25.60 -15.02 7.11
CA THR A 251 25.20 -13.76 6.45
C THR A 251 25.16 -13.88 4.92
N ASP A 252 26.11 -14.61 4.33
CA ASP A 252 26.17 -14.78 2.87
C ASP A 252 25.04 -15.70 2.38
N ASP A 253 24.71 -16.76 3.13
CA ASP A 253 23.57 -17.62 2.82
C ASP A 253 22.26 -16.85 2.90
N LEU A 254 22.08 -16.03 3.95
CA LEU A 254 20.92 -15.17 4.09
C LEU A 254 20.75 -14.24 2.89
N ARG A 255 21.82 -13.52 2.51
CA ARG A 255 21.79 -12.62 1.36
C ARG A 255 21.49 -13.35 0.06
N ALA A 256 22.02 -14.58 -0.10
CA ALA A 256 21.71 -15.42 -1.24
C ALA A 256 20.23 -15.85 -1.26
N VAL A 257 19.63 -16.15 -0.11
CA VAL A 257 18.18 -16.41 0.01
C VAL A 257 17.39 -15.17 -0.36
N LEU A 258 17.72 -14.02 0.21
CA LEU A 258 17.02 -12.75 -0.04
C LEU A 258 17.02 -12.34 -1.53
N ARG A 259 18.13 -12.56 -2.24
CA ARG A 259 18.25 -12.27 -3.69
C ARG A 259 17.38 -13.18 -4.58
N ARG A 260 16.87 -14.29 -4.05
CA ARG A 260 15.96 -15.20 -4.78
C ARG A 260 14.48 -14.86 -4.59
N ALA A 261 14.16 -13.84 -3.79
CA ALA A 261 12.80 -13.35 -3.67
C ALA A 261 12.29 -12.83 -5.04
N ASP A 262 10.97 -12.83 -5.22
CA ASP A 262 10.36 -12.40 -6.50
C ASP A 262 10.73 -10.94 -6.82
N PRO A 263 11.51 -10.68 -7.88
CA PRO A 263 11.97 -9.34 -8.20
C PRO A 263 10.86 -8.40 -8.69
N ALA A 264 9.69 -8.91 -9.04
CA ALA A 264 8.52 -8.09 -9.37
C ALA A 264 7.92 -7.41 -8.14
N LEU A 265 8.13 -8.00 -6.95
CA LEU A 265 7.57 -7.52 -5.69
C LEU A 265 8.66 -7.03 -4.71
N ILE A 266 9.83 -7.66 -4.73
CA ILE A 266 10.91 -7.43 -3.77
C ILE A 266 12.20 -7.11 -4.51
N GLY A 267 12.59 -5.83 -4.47
CA GLY A 267 13.89 -5.38 -4.94
C GLY A 267 14.99 -5.61 -3.91
N ALA A 268 16.23 -5.48 -4.33
CA ALA A 268 17.40 -5.52 -3.44
C ALA A 268 18.47 -4.54 -3.91
N THR A 269 19.24 -3.99 -2.96
CA THR A 269 20.36 -3.09 -3.25
C THR A 269 21.55 -3.40 -2.35
N ASP A 270 22.75 -3.29 -2.91
CA ASP A 270 24.02 -3.34 -2.16
C ASP A 270 24.55 -1.93 -1.83
N LEU A 271 23.86 -0.89 -2.31
CA LEU A 271 24.24 0.49 -2.04
C LEU A 271 23.74 0.95 -0.66
N PRO A 272 24.47 1.82 0.02
CA PRO A 272 24.06 2.38 1.31
C PRO A 272 23.03 3.52 1.13
N LEU A 273 21.86 3.15 0.58
CA LEU A 273 20.79 4.11 0.30
C LEU A 273 20.01 4.47 1.57
N VAL A 274 19.44 5.68 1.56
CA VAL A 274 18.55 6.19 2.59
C VAL A 274 17.12 6.38 2.06
N SER A 275 16.16 6.66 2.92
CA SER A 275 14.73 6.72 2.57
C SER A 275 14.43 7.61 1.37
N SER A 276 15.08 8.77 1.23
CA SER A 276 14.85 9.70 0.11
C SER A 276 15.24 9.14 -1.26
N ASP A 277 16.18 8.19 -1.32
CA ASP A 277 16.63 7.55 -2.56
C ASP A 277 15.62 6.51 -3.07
N LEU A 278 14.75 6.04 -2.20
CA LEU A 278 13.76 4.99 -2.48
C LEU A 278 12.37 5.57 -2.82
N ARG A 279 12.25 6.87 -2.98
CA ARG A 279 11.00 7.52 -3.35
C ARG A 279 10.58 7.10 -4.76
N ALA A 280 9.27 6.86 -4.93
CA ALA A 280 8.67 6.39 -6.18
C ALA A 280 9.18 5.02 -6.67
N ARG A 281 9.74 4.19 -5.80
CA ARG A 281 10.04 2.79 -6.12
C ARG A 281 8.74 1.98 -6.12
N PRO A 282 8.49 1.18 -7.18
CA PRO A 282 7.24 0.43 -7.34
C PRO A 282 7.20 -0.89 -6.56
N GLU A 283 8.34 -1.38 -6.08
CA GLU A 283 8.41 -2.63 -5.33
C GLU A 283 7.66 -2.52 -3.99
N SER A 284 7.12 -3.63 -3.52
CA SER A 284 6.52 -3.74 -2.18
C SER A 284 7.57 -3.55 -1.08
N LEU A 285 8.81 -3.98 -1.34
CA LEU A 285 9.95 -3.87 -0.44
C LEU A 285 11.24 -3.80 -1.28
N VAL A 286 12.18 -2.95 -0.89
CA VAL A 286 13.57 -2.94 -1.41
C VAL A 286 14.50 -3.30 -0.26
N LEU A 287 15.07 -4.51 -0.30
CA LEU A 287 16.01 -5.01 0.69
C LEU A 287 17.33 -4.22 0.65
N ALA A 288 17.74 -3.67 1.80
CA ALA A 288 19.06 -3.07 1.99
C ALA A 288 20.03 -4.18 2.43
N LEU A 289 20.63 -4.88 1.49
CA LEU A 289 21.46 -6.07 1.77
C LEU A 289 22.65 -5.81 2.70
N PRO A 290 23.32 -4.63 2.71
CA PRO A 290 24.32 -4.32 3.72
C PRO A 290 23.80 -4.39 5.17
N GLU A 291 22.49 -4.13 5.36
CA GLU A 291 21.81 -4.14 6.65
C GLU A 291 21.17 -5.51 6.98
N CYS A 292 21.30 -6.49 6.07
CA CYS A 292 20.80 -7.86 6.28
C CYS A 292 21.93 -8.79 6.65
N PHE A 293 21.86 -9.41 7.84
CA PHE A 293 22.93 -10.27 8.35
C PHE A 293 22.41 -11.30 9.37
N ALA A 294 23.18 -12.37 9.54
CA ALA A 294 22.97 -13.32 10.62
C ALA A 294 23.66 -12.81 11.90
N THR A 295 22.92 -12.69 13.00
CA THR A 295 23.46 -12.29 14.31
C THR A 295 24.03 -13.48 15.08
N THR A 296 23.44 -14.65 14.86
CA THR A 296 23.93 -15.97 15.28
C THR A 296 23.57 -16.98 14.20
N ASP A 297 23.96 -18.23 14.35
CA ASP A 297 23.64 -19.30 13.38
C ASP A 297 22.12 -19.46 13.12
N HIS A 298 21.27 -19.08 14.06
CA HIS A 298 19.82 -19.22 13.97
C HIS A 298 19.05 -17.90 14.13
N GLN A 299 19.73 -16.76 14.19
CA GLN A 299 19.07 -15.47 14.30
C GLN A 299 19.53 -14.53 13.17
N ILE A 300 18.55 -13.98 12.47
CA ILE A 300 18.76 -13.10 11.33
C ILE A 300 18.14 -11.72 11.58
N ARG A 301 18.75 -10.70 10.99
CA ARG A 301 18.14 -9.38 10.78
C ARG A 301 17.93 -9.15 9.29
N VAL A 302 16.73 -8.72 8.91
CA VAL A 302 16.37 -8.32 7.55
C VAL A 302 15.81 -6.90 7.58
N PHE A 303 16.45 -6.02 6.83
CA PHE A 303 16.06 -4.61 6.74
C PHE A 303 15.68 -4.26 5.30
N GLY A 304 14.58 -3.52 5.13
CA GLY A 304 14.15 -3.10 3.82
C GLY A 304 13.29 -1.85 3.84
N TRP A 305 13.35 -1.10 2.75
CA TRP A 305 12.62 0.13 2.50
C TRP A 305 11.35 -0.13 1.70
N TYR A 306 10.28 0.61 1.96
CA TYR A 306 9.09 0.57 1.12
C TYR A 306 8.49 1.98 0.96
N ASP A 307 8.13 2.32 -0.27
CA ASP A 307 7.34 3.53 -0.49
C ASP A 307 5.87 3.23 -0.19
N ASN A 308 5.43 3.68 0.97
CA ASN A 308 4.08 3.41 1.51
C ASN A 308 2.95 4.02 0.68
N GLU A 309 3.25 4.90 -0.28
CA GLU A 309 2.29 5.48 -1.22
C GLU A 309 2.49 4.93 -2.63
N TRP A 310 3.70 5.06 -3.20
CA TRP A 310 3.97 4.64 -4.58
C TRP A 310 3.98 3.12 -4.74
N GLY A 311 4.75 2.41 -3.93
CA GLY A 311 4.81 0.95 -3.96
C GLY A 311 3.46 0.32 -3.64
N PHE A 312 2.73 0.86 -2.64
CA PHE A 312 1.39 0.41 -2.33
C PHE A 312 0.39 0.67 -3.48
N SER A 313 0.46 1.84 -4.14
CA SER A 313 -0.36 2.14 -5.30
C SER A 313 -0.04 1.24 -6.50
N ALA A 314 1.23 0.86 -6.68
CA ALA A 314 1.62 -0.15 -7.67
C ALA A 314 0.95 -1.50 -7.38
N ARG A 315 0.91 -1.94 -6.13
CA ARG A 315 0.19 -3.17 -5.72
C ARG A 315 -1.32 -3.07 -5.93
N MET A 316 -1.93 -1.90 -5.72
CA MET A 316 -3.33 -1.66 -6.06
C MET A 316 -3.59 -1.83 -7.56
N ILE A 317 -2.70 -1.34 -8.41
CA ILE A 317 -2.79 -1.50 -9.86
C ILE A 317 -2.62 -2.97 -10.26
N ASP A 318 -1.61 -3.66 -9.72
CA ASP A 318 -1.37 -5.08 -10.02
C ASP A 318 -2.54 -5.97 -9.58
N MET A 319 -3.09 -5.71 -8.41
CA MET A 319 -4.29 -6.42 -7.92
C MET A 319 -5.50 -6.12 -8.82
N ALA A 320 -5.68 -4.88 -9.24
CA ALA A 320 -6.75 -4.50 -10.17
C ALA A 320 -6.63 -5.27 -11.50
N VAL A 321 -5.42 -5.35 -12.09
CA VAL A 321 -5.15 -6.13 -13.31
C VAL A 321 -5.51 -7.60 -13.08
N ARG A 322 -5.10 -8.18 -11.95
CA ARG A 322 -5.39 -9.58 -11.60
C ARG A 322 -6.89 -9.82 -11.42
N MET A 323 -7.63 -8.89 -10.84
CA MET A 323 -9.09 -8.96 -10.71
C MET A 323 -9.80 -8.83 -12.06
N GLY A 324 -9.27 -8.07 -12.99
CA GLY A 324 -9.84 -7.87 -14.33
C GLY A 324 -9.54 -9.00 -15.32
N GLY A 325 -8.57 -9.85 -15.05
CA GLY A 325 -8.19 -10.98 -15.91
C GLY A 325 -8.93 -12.30 -15.61
N ARG A 326 -9.98 -12.24 -14.79
CA ARG A 326 -10.82 -13.38 -14.37
C ARG A 326 -12.02 -13.58 -15.29
#